data_f88480e5cdca9c0d00099a85fa0c7a67
#
_entry.id   f88480e5cdca9c0d00099a85fa0c7a67
#
_cell.length_a   1.000
_cell.length_b   1.000
_cell.length_c   1.000
_cell.angle_alpha   90.00
_cell.angle_beta   90.00
_cell.angle_gamma   90.00
#
_symmetry.space_group_name_H-M   'P 1'
#
loop_
_entity.id
_entity.type
_entity.pdbx_description
1 polymer ?
#
loop_
_entity_poly.entity_id
_entity_poly.type
_entity_poly.pdbx_seq_one_letter_code
_entity_poly.pdbx_strand_id
1 'polypeptide(L)' 'MALKDIFSFLFQRSAGEERVAQYVIREHDRGRALSEILEDRYVVNRLQSPEQRARLLDRPEIIQAVGGDMAEAAKASIS' A
#
# COMPACT_ATOMS: atom_id res chain seq x y z
N MET A 1 6.26 11.50 25.42
CA MET A 1 5.82 10.22 25.00
C MET A 1 4.50 10.24 24.26
N ALA A 2 3.82 11.38 24.27
CA ALA A 2 2.57 11.51 23.55
C ALA A 2 2.72 11.19 22.06
N LEU A 3 3.83 11.62 21.48
CA LEU A 3 4.10 11.34 20.06
C LEU A 3 4.19 9.86 19.78
N LYS A 4 4.84 9.14 20.67
CA LYS A 4 5.00 7.71 20.52
C LYS A 4 3.65 7.00 20.59
N ASP A 5 2.80 7.44 21.51
CA ASP A 5 1.48 6.86 21.65
C ASP A 5 0.61 7.15 20.45
N ILE A 6 0.72 8.34 19.89
CA ILE A 6 -0.02 8.70 18.69
C ILE A 6 0.40 7.83 17.52
N PHE A 7 1.69 7.61 17.35
CA PHE A 7 2.19 6.73 16.30
C PHE A 7 1.72 5.30 16.48
N SER A 8 1.78 4.80 17.70
CA SER A 8 1.30 3.45 17.98
C SER A 8 -0.17 3.31 17.66
N PHE A 9 -0.95 4.32 18.01
CA PHE A 9 -2.38 4.31 17.74
C PHE A 9 -2.65 4.25 16.24
N LEU A 10 -1.93 5.06 15.47
CA LEU A 10 -2.08 5.08 14.02
C LEU A 10 -1.68 3.74 13.41
N PHE A 11 -0.59 3.17 13.88
CA PHE A 11 -0.12 1.89 13.38
C PHE A 11 -1.12 0.78 13.70
N GLN A 12 -1.71 0.81 14.87
CA GLN A 12 -2.69 -0.18 15.24
C GLN A 12 -3.93 -0.13 14.36
N ARG A 13 -4.37 1.09 14.03
CA ARG A 13 -5.55 1.25 13.18
C ARG A 13 -5.32 0.79 11.76
N SER A 14 -4.08 0.85 11.30
CA SER A 14 -3.75 0.52 9.93
C SER A 14 -2.73 -0.61 9.83
N ALA A 15 -2.67 -1.47 10.85
CA ALA A 15 -1.67 -2.53 10.87
C ALA A 15 -1.75 -3.43 9.65
N GLY A 16 -2.96 -3.78 9.22
CA GLY A 16 -3.13 -4.60 8.03
C GLY A 16 -2.67 -3.89 6.77
N GLU A 17 -3.03 -2.61 6.65
CA GLU A 17 -2.59 -1.79 5.52
C GLU A 17 -1.08 -1.63 5.52
N GLU A 18 -0.51 -1.42 6.69
CA GLU A 18 0.93 -1.24 6.81
C GLU A 18 1.68 -2.48 6.32
N ARG A 19 1.20 -3.65 6.71
CA ARG A 19 1.83 -4.90 6.28
C ARG A 19 1.72 -5.09 4.78
N VAL A 20 0.56 -4.75 4.21
CA VAL A 20 0.39 -4.83 2.76
C VAL A 20 1.31 -3.84 2.06
N ALA A 21 1.43 -2.62 2.60
CA ALA A 21 2.32 -1.62 2.02
C ALA A 21 3.76 -2.14 1.98
N GLN A 22 4.22 -2.72 3.07
CA GLN A 22 5.57 -3.27 3.10
C GLN A 22 5.74 -4.44 2.14
N TYR A 23 4.72 -5.27 2.02
CA TYR A 23 4.75 -6.37 1.07
C TYR A 23 4.87 -5.85 -0.36
N VAL A 24 4.06 -4.84 -0.70
CA VAL A 24 4.08 -4.25 -2.04
C VAL A 24 5.46 -3.66 -2.34
N ILE A 25 6.01 -2.92 -1.41
CA ILE A 25 7.33 -2.30 -1.60
C ILE A 25 8.39 -3.38 -1.82
N ARG A 26 8.38 -4.41 -1.01
CA ARG A 26 9.37 -5.47 -1.11
C ARG A 26 9.26 -6.22 -2.44
N GLU A 27 8.03 -6.53 -2.86
CA GLU A 27 7.84 -7.24 -4.10
C GLU A 27 8.19 -6.37 -5.31
N HIS A 28 7.91 -5.08 -5.22
CA HIS A 28 8.31 -4.16 -6.27
C HIS A 28 9.83 -4.07 -6.38
N ASP A 29 10.52 -4.08 -5.24
CA ASP A 29 11.97 -4.06 -5.23
C ASP A 29 12.55 -5.32 -5.85
N ARG A 30 11.81 -6.41 -5.83
CA ARG A 30 12.23 -7.66 -6.46
C ARG A 30 12.02 -7.66 -7.96
N GLY A 31 11.43 -6.60 -8.49
CA GLY A 31 11.23 -6.47 -9.93
C GLY A 31 9.84 -6.82 -10.41
N ARG A 32 8.90 -7.08 -9.50
CA ARG A 32 7.52 -7.38 -9.91
C ARG A 32 6.79 -6.11 -10.29
N ALA A 33 5.93 -6.21 -11.29
CA ALA A 33 5.12 -5.08 -11.71
C ALA A 33 4.08 -4.74 -10.65
N LEU A 34 3.84 -3.45 -10.43
CA LEU A 34 2.90 -3.02 -9.42
C LEU A 34 1.49 -3.57 -9.68
N SER A 35 1.04 -3.56 -10.93
CA SER A 35 -0.27 -4.10 -11.27
C SER A 35 -0.38 -5.59 -10.90
N GLU A 36 0.69 -6.33 -11.10
CA GLU A 36 0.74 -7.75 -10.76
C GLU A 36 0.66 -7.94 -9.25
N ILE A 37 1.41 -7.13 -8.51
CA ILE A 37 1.41 -7.22 -7.05
C ILE A 37 0.03 -6.93 -6.48
N LEU A 38 -0.66 -5.95 -7.04
CA LEU A 38 -1.99 -5.58 -6.56
C LEU A 38 -3.04 -6.66 -6.82
N GLU A 39 -2.78 -7.55 -7.76
CA GLU A 39 -3.64 -8.68 -8.02
C GLU A 39 -3.26 -9.91 -7.22
N ASP A 40 -2.16 -9.84 -6.49
CA ASP A 40 -1.71 -10.93 -5.64
C ASP A 40 -2.77 -11.22 -4.59
N ARG A 41 -2.99 -12.51 -4.33
CA ARG A 41 -3.99 -12.95 -3.37
C ARG A 41 -3.77 -12.35 -2.00
N TYR A 42 -2.52 -12.18 -1.60
CA TYR A 42 -2.19 -11.57 -0.31
C TYR A 42 -2.78 -10.17 -0.21
N VAL A 43 -2.62 -9.38 -1.26
CA VAL A 43 -3.12 -8.01 -1.30
C VAL A 43 -4.64 -7.99 -1.40
N VAL A 44 -5.19 -8.80 -2.30
CA VAL A 44 -6.64 -8.83 -2.54
C VAL A 44 -7.39 -9.24 -1.27
N ASN A 45 -6.85 -10.23 -0.54
CA ASN A 45 -7.52 -10.70 0.67
C ASN A 45 -7.55 -9.65 1.78
N ARG A 46 -6.56 -8.77 1.80
CA ARG A 46 -6.47 -7.75 2.84
C ARG A 46 -7.06 -6.41 2.44
N LEU A 47 -7.09 -6.12 1.15
CA LEU A 47 -7.65 -4.87 0.63
C LEU A 47 -8.75 -5.20 -0.35
N GLN A 48 -9.92 -5.52 0.20
CA GLN A 48 -11.01 -6.08 -0.60
C GLN A 48 -11.79 -5.03 -1.38
N SER A 49 -11.72 -3.77 -0.97
CA SER A 49 -12.46 -2.72 -1.66
C SER A 49 -11.51 -1.88 -2.52
N PRO A 50 -12.01 -1.32 -3.63
CA PRO A 50 -11.20 -0.42 -4.45
C PRO A 50 -10.70 0.80 -3.67
N GLU A 51 -11.49 1.28 -2.72
CA GLU A 51 -11.10 2.43 -1.91
C GLU A 51 -9.89 2.12 -1.04
N GLN A 52 -9.85 0.92 -0.48
CA GLN A 52 -8.70 0.50 0.32
C GLN A 52 -7.44 0.42 -0.52
N ARG A 53 -7.55 -0.13 -1.72
CA ARG A 53 -6.41 -0.23 -2.62
C ARG A 53 -5.92 1.15 -3.07
N ALA A 54 -6.86 2.06 -3.36
CA ALA A 54 -6.49 3.42 -3.73
C ALA A 54 -5.80 4.14 -2.57
N ARG A 55 -6.28 3.93 -1.36
CA ARG A 55 -5.66 4.53 -0.18
C ARG A 55 -4.25 4.03 0.03
N LEU A 56 -4.03 2.75 -0.23
CA LEU A 56 -2.68 2.19 -0.16
C LEU A 56 -1.74 2.92 -1.12
N LEU A 57 -2.19 3.17 -2.33
CA LEU A 57 -1.38 3.81 -3.35
C LEU A 57 -1.13 5.29 -3.09
N ASP A 58 -1.89 5.89 -2.17
CA ASP A 58 -1.67 7.27 -1.75
C ASP A 58 -0.66 7.39 -0.61
N ARG A 59 -0.22 6.28 -0.04
CA ARG A 59 0.72 6.33 1.06
C ARG A 59 2.07 6.85 0.58
N PRO A 60 2.71 7.76 1.34
CA PRO A 60 3.99 8.34 0.92
C PRO A 60 5.07 7.29 0.67
N GLU A 61 5.12 6.25 1.48
CA GLU A 61 6.15 5.22 1.31
C GLU A 61 5.95 4.43 0.02
N ILE A 62 4.70 4.25 -0.40
CA ILE A 62 4.42 3.57 -1.66
C ILE A 62 4.82 4.47 -2.83
N ILE A 63 4.45 5.74 -2.76
CA ILE A 63 4.78 6.69 -3.82
C ILE A 63 6.29 6.79 -3.99
N GLN A 64 7.03 6.82 -2.89
CA GLN A 64 8.48 6.89 -2.94
C GLN A 64 9.09 5.61 -3.52
N ALA A 65 8.49 4.47 -3.22
CA ALA A 65 9.04 3.20 -3.67
C ALA A 65 8.76 2.93 -5.15
N VAL A 66 7.56 3.24 -5.61
CA VAL A 66 7.15 2.91 -6.98
C VAL A 66 7.16 4.11 -7.92
N GLY A 67 7.17 5.31 -7.36
CA GLY A 67 7.08 6.52 -8.17
C GLY A 67 5.67 7.02 -8.31
N GLY A 68 5.51 8.36 -8.34
CA GLY A 68 4.20 8.99 -8.40
C GLY A 68 3.40 8.60 -9.63
N ASP A 69 4.06 8.52 -10.77
CA ASP A 69 3.40 8.17 -12.03
C ASP A 69 2.84 6.75 -11.99
N MET A 70 3.60 5.82 -11.42
CA MET A 70 3.16 4.42 -11.31
C MET A 70 1.97 4.31 -10.36
N ALA A 71 2.03 5.03 -9.24
CA ALA A 71 0.95 5.01 -8.27
C ALA A 71 -0.34 5.58 -8.89
N GLU A 72 -0.23 6.66 -9.65
CA GLU A 72 -1.38 7.26 -10.32
C GLU A 72 -1.97 6.33 -11.36
N ALA A 73 -1.12 5.68 -12.14
CA ALA A 73 -1.57 4.73 -13.14
C ALA A 73 -2.30 3.56 -12.50
N ALA A 74 -1.78 3.07 -11.39
CA ALA A 74 -2.40 1.96 -10.69
C ALA A 74 -3.75 2.35 -10.11
N LYS A 75 -3.86 3.57 -9.56
CA LYS A 75 -5.13 4.07 -9.04
C LYS A 75 -6.17 4.18 -10.15
N ALA A 76 -5.76 4.63 -11.32
CA ALA A 76 -6.66 4.73 -12.45
C ALA A 76 -7.17 3.35 -12.89
N SER A 77 -6.34 2.33 -12.78
CA SER A 77 -6.74 0.97 -13.09
C SER A 77 -7.77 0.40 -12.13
N ILE A 78 -7.71 0.83 -10.88
CA ILE A 78 -8.62 0.33 -9.85
C ILE A 78 -10.02 0.88 -10.04
N SER A 79 -10.11 2.14 -10.39
CA SER A 79 -11.40 2.78 -10.58
C SER A 79 -11.93 2.51 -11.97
#